data_24013af5534cbccfc980c863f5ad873d
#
_entry.id   24013af5534cbccfc980c863f5ad873d
#
_cell.length_a   1.000
_cell.length_b   1.000
_cell.length_c   1.000
_cell.angle_alpha   90.00
_cell.angle_beta   90.00
_cell.angle_gamma   90.00
#
_symmetry.space_group_name_H-M   'P 1'
#
loop_
_entity.id
_entity.type
_entity.pdbx_description
1 polymer ?
#
loop_
_entity_poly.entity_id
_entity_poly.type
_entity_poly.pdbx_seq_one_letter_code
_entity_poly.pdbx_strand_id
1 'polypeptide(L)'
;AAAAASLLATDEQEADRLLTVLARAGLLTRVRGSRFRLHDLVRAFALARLLDEEEAAERTAAQERLLTNYAELADAVIRMVDGKMSTRAGQFGSHGFGSLDSALRWLDDESSFITSALRHAEGVDQATVLHLLGALCDYCLLRGDLYRLGEISELTQAVDQGLLERSVQWRTGIAARQLGELDKARTTLSSVVGLYHEAQNDAGEALALCSLGITLHHQGNLTEAAARLEEALALQSSEAQAEDRAWSLHALAAVERDRGDLRRALALLADALRLHREGESLHGEAWTQFQLGQVRLRTGEVALAEEALGTALELYGRTRDGRGEAWAMTQLARARLLDGDPAAALEGLREALARHRDNEDARGEAWTLYYLGQALEEDGDTDQAVRELERARTMFSRMRDVYGLACARHHSGRVTRDQRAAQTGNLRNSGFARQLLMDARADFRRIKVPYGEAWACVELALIDAGNGRAAQALELCEEAAGLFASYGDARGGDWARFLRCTLLPYASPGGSEVGTVVAQQELAELIEARHPARDVKLEQSASALAVALERGVDLEDGWQAWRLGLTPTRSAGHIMGVPLEAVQP
;
A
#
# COMPACT_ATOMS: atom_id res chain seq x y z
N ALA A 1 24.46 24.70 -19.66
CA ALA A 1 25.54 24.45 -20.66
C ALA A 1 25.33 23.08 -21.33
N ALA A 2 25.14 21.99 -20.59
CA ALA A 2 25.03 20.64 -21.14
C ALA A 2 23.94 20.48 -22.23
N ALA A 3 22.72 20.99 -22.00
CA ALA A 3 21.64 20.97 -22.99
C ALA A 3 22.00 21.75 -24.27
N ALA A 4 22.68 22.88 -24.13
CA ALA A 4 23.17 23.65 -25.28
C ALA A 4 24.29 22.91 -26.05
N ALA A 5 25.16 22.21 -25.33
CA ALA A 5 26.19 21.36 -25.92
C ALA A 5 25.58 20.24 -26.80
N SER A 6 24.53 19.58 -26.31
CA SER A 6 23.80 18.56 -27.06
C SER A 6 23.12 19.14 -28.31
N LEU A 7 22.46 20.31 -28.19
CA LEU A 7 21.84 20.98 -29.33
C LEU A 7 22.85 21.34 -30.42
N LEU A 8 24.02 21.87 -30.02
CA LEU A 8 25.06 22.37 -30.92
C LEU A 8 26.02 21.29 -31.41
N ALA A 9 25.91 20.05 -30.95
CA ALA A 9 26.85 18.97 -31.19
C ALA A 9 28.31 19.36 -30.83
N THR A 10 28.50 20.02 -29.68
CA THR A 10 29.80 20.49 -29.21
C THR A 10 30.05 20.04 -27.77
N ASP A 11 31.23 20.31 -27.22
CA ASP A 11 31.50 20.04 -25.83
C ASP A 11 30.90 21.12 -24.89
N GLU A 12 30.77 20.78 -23.61
CA GLU A 12 30.13 21.62 -22.63
C GLU A 12 30.92 22.92 -22.36
N GLN A 13 32.24 22.88 -22.49
CA GLN A 13 33.11 24.07 -22.27
C GLN A 13 32.88 25.10 -23.37
N GLU A 14 32.82 24.66 -24.63
CA GLU A 14 32.55 25.54 -25.77
C GLU A 14 31.11 26.09 -25.69
N ALA A 15 30.13 25.28 -25.33
CA ALA A 15 28.75 25.71 -25.12
C ALA A 15 28.66 26.78 -24.01
N ASP A 16 29.33 26.60 -22.88
CA ASP A 16 29.34 27.59 -21.78
C ASP A 16 30.07 28.90 -22.20
N ARG A 17 31.15 28.77 -22.99
CA ARG A 17 31.85 29.93 -23.58
C ARG A 17 30.91 30.74 -24.47
N LEU A 18 30.17 30.10 -25.38
CA LEU A 18 29.22 30.76 -26.28
C LEU A 18 28.06 31.40 -25.53
N LEU A 19 27.47 30.70 -24.57
CA LEU A 19 26.42 31.24 -23.71
C LEU A 19 26.90 32.44 -22.89
N THR A 20 28.14 32.42 -22.41
CA THR A 20 28.76 33.52 -21.67
C THR A 20 28.98 34.73 -22.58
N VAL A 21 29.39 34.54 -23.84
CA VAL A 21 29.52 35.62 -24.84
C VAL A 21 28.16 36.28 -25.09
N LEU A 22 27.11 35.50 -25.30
CA LEU A 22 25.75 36.01 -25.50
C LEU A 22 25.22 36.76 -24.27
N ALA A 23 25.54 36.26 -23.07
CA ALA A 23 25.19 36.96 -21.82
C ALA A 23 25.91 38.30 -21.67
N ARG A 24 27.19 38.36 -22.01
CA ARG A 24 27.96 39.63 -22.02
C ARG A 24 27.44 40.62 -23.04
N ALA A 25 26.93 40.14 -24.16
CA ALA A 25 26.28 40.96 -25.19
C ALA A 25 24.85 41.42 -24.78
N GLY A 26 24.36 41.04 -23.62
CA GLY A 26 23.02 41.41 -23.12
C GLY A 26 21.86 40.64 -23.78
N LEU A 27 22.15 39.60 -24.57
CA LEU A 27 21.13 38.79 -25.23
C LEU A 27 20.58 37.69 -24.32
N LEU A 28 21.38 37.26 -23.35
CA LEU A 28 20.99 36.27 -22.33
C LEU A 28 21.17 36.85 -20.93
N THR A 29 20.33 36.46 -20.01
CA THR A 29 20.50 36.72 -18.57
C THR A 29 20.87 35.41 -17.87
N ARG A 30 21.99 35.42 -17.13
CA ARG A 30 22.37 34.27 -16.30
C ARG A 30 21.44 34.20 -15.08
N VAL A 31 20.82 33.05 -14.88
CA VAL A 31 19.95 32.74 -13.73
C VAL A 31 20.75 31.86 -12.75
N ARG A 32 20.13 31.30 -11.75
CA ARG A 32 20.80 30.41 -10.77
C ARG A 32 21.54 29.24 -11.46
N GLY A 33 22.77 28.98 -11.03
CA GLY A 33 23.60 27.88 -11.57
C GLY A 33 24.11 28.16 -12.98
N SER A 34 24.13 27.13 -13.82
CA SER A 34 24.56 27.19 -15.23
C SER A 34 23.41 27.47 -16.21
N ARG A 35 22.31 28.09 -15.73
CA ARG A 35 21.10 28.34 -16.55
C ARG A 35 21.12 29.75 -17.10
N PHE A 36 20.58 29.90 -18.31
CA PHE A 36 20.44 31.16 -19.02
C PHE A 36 19.00 31.38 -19.45
N ARG A 37 18.57 32.62 -19.48
CA ARG A 37 17.23 33.01 -19.90
C ARG A 37 17.30 34.00 -21.05
N LEU A 38 16.52 33.76 -22.10
CA LEU A 38 16.25 34.71 -23.17
C LEU A 38 15.14 35.68 -22.75
N HIS A 39 15.31 36.97 -23.06
CA HIS A 39 14.22 37.92 -23.00
C HIS A 39 13.23 37.64 -24.13
N ASP A 40 11.96 37.91 -23.92
CA ASP A 40 10.90 37.55 -24.86
C ASP A 40 11.09 38.12 -26.28
N LEU A 41 11.54 39.35 -26.37
CA LEU A 41 11.88 39.98 -27.65
C LEU A 41 13.08 39.31 -28.34
N VAL A 42 14.10 38.94 -27.57
CA VAL A 42 15.28 38.22 -28.08
C VAL A 42 14.89 36.81 -28.51
N ARG A 43 14.01 36.19 -27.78
CA ARG A 43 13.47 34.85 -28.12
C ARG A 43 12.72 34.90 -29.47
N ALA A 44 11.81 35.85 -29.64
CA ALA A 44 11.06 36.01 -30.88
C ALA A 44 11.97 36.26 -32.08
N PHE A 45 12.98 37.14 -31.91
CA PHE A 45 13.97 37.39 -32.93
C PHE A 45 14.85 36.17 -33.24
N ALA A 46 15.33 35.48 -32.21
CA ALA A 46 16.16 34.26 -32.39
C ALA A 46 15.38 33.15 -33.08
N LEU A 47 14.08 32.98 -32.73
CA LEU A 47 13.21 32.01 -33.37
C LEU A 47 12.98 32.35 -34.85
N ALA A 48 12.75 33.60 -35.19
CA ALA A 48 12.60 34.04 -36.58
C ALA A 48 13.87 33.74 -37.39
N ARG A 49 15.04 34.09 -36.85
CA ARG A 49 16.32 33.77 -37.51
C ARG A 49 16.58 32.28 -37.66
N LEU A 50 16.26 31.48 -36.62
CA LEU A 50 16.40 30.04 -36.66
C LEU A 50 15.54 29.42 -37.79
N LEU A 51 14.34 29.91 -37.97
CA LEU A 51 13.45 29.45 -39.05
C LEU A 51 13.88 29.89 -40.43
N ASP A 52 14.52 31.08 -40.56
CA ASP A 52 15.00 31.63 -41.82
C ASP A 52 16.37 31.07 -42.24
N GLU A 53 17.26 30.81 -41.29
CA GLU A 53 18.67 30.50 -41.57
C GLU A 53 19.00 29.00 -41.48
N GLU A 54 18.23 28.23 -40.69
CA GLU A 54 18.47 26.80 -40.48
C GLU A 54 17.43 25.95 -41.20
N GLU A 55 17.90 24.92 -41.87
CA GLU A 55 17.01 23.95 -42.54
C GLU A 55 16.19 23.16 -41.51
N ALA A 56 14.98 22.76 -41.90
CA ALA A 56 14.07 21.99 -41.02
C ALA A 56 14.72 20.68 -40.54
N ALA A 57 15.48 20.00 -41.42
CA ALA A 57 16.20 18.78 -41.07
C ALA A 57 17.28 18.99 -40.01
N GLU A 58 17.99 20.12 -40.04
CA GLU A 58 19.04 20.49 -39.08
C GLU A 58 18.41 20.79 -37.70
N ARG A 59 17.29 21.54 -37.70
CA ARG A 59 16.54 21.84 -36.46
C ARG A 59 16.02 20.55 -35.79
N THR A 60 15.45 19.64 -36.57
CA THR A 60 14.99 18.34 -36.09
C THR A 60 16.16 17.49 -35.56
N ALA A 61 17.28 17.42 -36.26
CA ALA A 61 18.47 16.69 -35.81
C ALA A 61 19.06 17.26 -34.51
N ALA A 62 19.05 18.59 -34.32
CA ALA A 62 19.48 19.23 -33.09
C ALA A 62 18.56 18.87 -31.91
N GLN A 63 17.25 18.88 -32.14
CA GLN A 63 16.25 18.52 -31.14
C GLN A 63 16.32 17.02 -30.77
N GLU A 64 16.54 16.15 -31.73
CA GLU A 64 16.75 14.73 -31.54
C GLU A 64 17.98 14.44 -30.67
N ARG A 65 19.10 15.12 -30.91
CA ARG A 65 20.29 15.02 -30.04
C ARG A 65 19.99 15.41 -28.60
N LEU A 66 19.24 16.49 -28.39
CA LEU A 66 18.85 16.93 -27.06
C LEU A 66 17.97 15.92 -26.35
N LEU A 67 16.94 15.42 -27.03
CA LEU A 67 15.99 14.45 -26.45
C LEU A 67 16.65 13.09 -26.19
N THR A 68 17.56 12.65 -27.06
CA THR A 68 18.36 11.43 -26.85
C THR A 68 19.23 11.58 -25.60
N ASN A 69 19.93 12.70 -25.45
CA ASN A 69 20.74 12.94 -24.26
C ASN A 69 19.90 12.98 -22.98
N TYR A 70 18.73 13.62 -23.02
CA TYR A 70 17.79 13.60 -21.88
C TYR A 70 17.28 12.20 -21.58
N ALA A 71 16.96 11.39 -22.59
CA ALA A 71 16.51 10.03 -22.41
C ALA A 71 17.57 9.15 -21.73
N GLU A 72 18.82 9.25 -22.17
CA GLU A 72 19.95 8.51 -21.58
C GLU A 72 20.20 8.91 -20.14
N LEU A 73 20.18 10.21 -19.83
CA LEU A 73 20.39 10.71 -18.47
C LEU A 73 19.22 10.38 -17.54
N ALA A 74 17.98 10.54 -17.99
CA ALA A 74 16.79 10.20 -17.18
C ALA A 74 16.73 8.70 -16.91
N ASP A 75 17.00 7.86 -17.91
CA ASP A 75 17.08 6.41 -17.74
C ASP A 75 18.20 6.01 -16.76
N ALA A 76 19.35 6.69 -16.81
CA ALA A 76 20.42 6.47 -15.85
C ALA A 76 19.96 6.76 -14.41
N VAL A 77 19.22 7.85 -14.18
CA VAL A 77 18.69 8.18 -12.85
C VAL A 77 17.73 7.09 -12.37
N ILE A 78 16.78 6.66 -13.20
CA ILE A 78 15.82 5.62 -12.83
C ILE A 78 16.55 4.30 -12.51
N ARG A 79 17.52 3.90 -13.30
CA ARG A 79 18.33 2.70 -13.03
C ARG A 79 19.12 2.80 -11.73
N MET A 80 19.57 3.98 -11.34
CA MET A 80 20.25 4.18 -10.04
C MET A 80 19.30 3.92 -8.86
N VAL A 81 18.02 4.18 -9.02
CA VAL A 81 16.99 3.91 -8.02
C VAL A 81 16.61 2.42 -8.01
N ASP A 82 16.41 1.85 -9.20
CA ASP A 82 15.95 0.46 -9.38
C ASP A 82 17.08 -0.58 -9.37
N GLY A 83 18.34 -0.14 -9.34
CA GLY A 83 19.44 -0.99 -8.91
C GLY A 83 20.21 -1.75 -9.99
N LYS A 84 20.14 -1.45 -11.25
CA LYS A 84 20.93 -2.20 -12.27
C LYS A 84 22.37 -1.70 -12.49
N MET A 85 22.89 -0.86 -11.63
CA MET A 85 24.01 -0.01 -11.99
C MET A 85 25.37 -0.34 -11.37
N SER A 86 25.49 -1.09 -10.29
CA SER A 86 26.81 -1.41 -9.74
C SER A 86 27.57 -2.40 -10.62
N THR A 87 26.87 -3.33 -11.26
CA THR A 87 27.45 -4.26 -12.24
C THR A 87 27.87 -3.58 -13.56
N ARG A 88 27.43 -2.32 -13.76
CA ARG A 88 27.74 -1.46 -14.91
C ARG A 88 28.56 -0.23 -14.55
N ALA A 89 29.22 -0.23 -13.41
CA ALA A 89 30.05 0.90 -12.93
C ALA A 89 31.02 1.47 -13.98
N GLY A 90 31.45 0.67 -14.94
CA GLY A 90 32.25 1.12 -16.08
C GLY A 90 31.49 2.02 -17.08
N GLN A 91 30.16 2.01 -17.08
CA GLN A 91 29.32 2.87 -17.95
C GLN A 91 28.87 4.14 -17.23
N PHE A 92 28.95 4.19 -15.90
CA PHE A 92 28.56 5.35 -15.08
C PHE A 92 29.45 6.58 -15.26
N GLY A 93 30.71 6.38 -15.47
CA GLY A 93 31.65 7.48 -15.65
C GLY A 93 31.34 8.39 -16.85
N SER A 94 30.48 7.94 -17.78
CA SER A 94 30.06 8.72 -18.95
C SER A 94 28.90 9.69 -18.68
N HIS A 95 28.11 9.50 -17.59
CA HIS A 95 26.92 10.30 -17.30
C HIS A 95 27.14 11.42 -16.28
N GLY A 96 28.31 11.48 -15.64
CA GLY A 96 28.71 12.59 -14.78
C GLY A 96 28.04 12.71 -13.42
N PHE A 97 27.14 11.78 -13.04
CA PHE A 97 26.51 11.79 -11.71
C PHE A 97 27.44 11.14 -10.67
N GLY A 98 27.82 11.92 -9.65
CA GLY A 98 28.70 11.45 -8.56
C GLY A 98 27.96 10.71 -7.44
N SER A 99 26.62 10.79 -7.38
CA SER A 99 25.78 10.15 -6.37
C SER A 99 24.33 10.08 -6.82
N LEU A 100 23.55 9.18 -6.20
CA LEU A 100 22.10 9.08 -6.40
C LEU A 100 21.40 10.42 -6.10
N ASP A 101 21.77 11.10 -5.03
CA ASP A 101 21.20 12.40 -4.65
C ASP A 101 21.47 13.49 -5.70
N SER A 102 22.66 13.52 -6.30
CA SER A 102 22.96 14.45 -7.39
C SER A 102 22.16 14.14 -8.66
N ALA A 103 21.95 12.87 -8.95
CA ALA A 103 21.17 12.41 -10.09
C ALA A 103 19.68 12.76 -9.95
N LEU A 104 19.10 12.49 -8.78
CA LEU A 104 17.72 12.84 -8.48
C LEU A 104 17.48 14.35 -8.49
N ARG A 105 18.40 15.14 -7.93
CA ARG A 105 18.33 16.62 -8.01
C ARG A 105 18.38 17.11 -9.45
N TRP A 106 19.22 16.52 -10.28
CA TRP A 106 19.28 16.88 -11.69
C TRP A 106 17.92 16.63 -12.38
N LEU A 107 17.30 15.48 -12.16
CA LEU A 107 16.02 15.14 -12.77
C LEU A 107 14.87 16.00 -12.22
N ASP A 108 14.89 16.34 -10.93
CA ASP A 108 13.97 17.31 -10.31
C ASP A 108 14.05 18.68 -11.03
N ASP A 109 15.27 19.16 -11.27
CA ASP A 109 15.53 20.46 -11.89
C ASP A 109 15.22 20.49 -13.39
N GLU A 110 15.45 19.37 -14.11
CA GLU A 110 15.31 19.30 -15.56
C GLU A 110 13.92 18.85 -16.03
N SER A 111 13.12 18.18 -15.19
CA SER A 111 11.88 17.53 -15.62
C SER A 111 10.89 18.47 -16.34
N SER A 112 10.77 19.72 -15.91
CA SER A 112 9.90 20.70 -16.57
C SER A 112 10.44 21.15 -17.94
N PHE A 113 11.77 21.23 -18.10
CA PHE A 113 12.39 21.56 -19.38
C PHE A 113 12.29 20.39 -20.35
N ILE A 114 12.46 19.17 -19.87
CA ILE A 114 12.27 17.93 -20.64
C ILE A 114 10.82 17.85 -21.15
N THR A 115 9.84 18.08 -20.27
CA THR A 115 8.42 18.11 -20.65
C THR A 115 8.13 19.18 -21.71
N SER A 116 8.74 20.38 -21.55
CA SER A 116 8.62 21.45 -22.55
C SER A 116 9.25 21.07 -23.90
N ALA A 117 10.42 20.43 -23.89
CA ALA A 117 11.08 19.96 -25.12
C ALA A 117 10.25 18.90 -25.84
N LEU A 118 9.62 18.00 -25.10
CA LEU A 118 8.74 16.95 -25.64
C LEU A 118 7.49 17.50 -26.32
N ARG A 119 6.94 18.63 -25.85
CA ARG A 119 5.78 19.29 -26.52
C ARG A 119 6.10 19.80 -27.91
N HIS A 120 7.36 19.97 -28.25
CA HIS A 120 7.83 20.50 -29.51
C HIS A 120 8.67 19.48 -30.30
N ALA A 121 8.48 18.18 -30.03
CA ALA A 121 9.26 17.09 -30.61
C ALA A 121 8.75 16.63 -32.00
N GLU A 122 8.10 17.50 -32.76
CA GLU A 122 7.61 17.17 -34.10
C GLU A 122 8.75 16.76 -35.03
N GLY A 123 8.64 15.58 -35.64
CA GLY A 123 9.63 15.04 -36.57
C GLY A 123 10.82 14.33 -35.94
N VAL A 124 10.93 14.30 -34.60
CA VAL A 124 11.94 13.52 -33.88
C VAL A 124 11.58 12.03 -33.89
N ASP A 125 12.60 11.16 -33.87
CA ASP A 125 12.39 9.71 -33.79
C ASP A 125 11.47 9.33 -32.63
N GLN A 126 10.42 8.61 -32.97
CA GLN A 126 9.35 8.24 -32.05
C GLN A 126 9.84 7.34 -30.91
N ALA A 127 10.79 6.46 -31.17
CA ALA A 127 11.35 5.58 -30.14
C ALA A 127 12.07 6.39 -29.04
N THR A 128 12.83 7.41 -29.41
CA THR A 128 13.49 8.33 -28.48
C THR A 128 12.48 9.10 -27.62
N VAL A 129 11.43 9.65 -28.24
CA VAL A 129 10.37 10.38 -27.53
C VAL A 129 9.69 9.50 -26.50
N LEU A 130 9.36 8.27 -26.86
CA LEU A 130 8.64 7.35 -25.99
C LEU A 130 9.53 6.77 -24.89
N HIS A 131 10.80 6.55 -25.17
CA HIS A 131 11.77 6.17 -24.13
C HIS A 131 11.86 7.27 -23.05
N LEU A 132 11.98 8.52 -23.46
CA LEU A 132 12.05 9.65 -22.53
C LEU A 132 10.74 9.84 -21.75
N LEU A 133 9.58 9.74 -22.41
CA LEU A 133 8.28 9.77 -21.77
C LEU A 133 8.15 8.64 -20.73
N GLY A 134 8.61 7.43 -21.07
CA GLY A 134 8.65 6.31 -20.15
C GLY A 134 9.45 6.61 -18.88
N ALA A 135 10.67 7.10 -19.03
CA ALA A 135 11.53 7.47 -17.90
C ALA A 135 10.92 8.58 -17.02
N LEU A 136 10.26 9.58 -17.63
CA LEU A 136 9.55 10.61 -16.87
C LEU A 136 8.31 10.08 -16.13
N CYS A 137 7.56 9.16 -16.73
CA CYS A 137 6.45 8.49 -16.04
C CYS A 137 6.95 7.71 -14.82
N ASP A 138 8.01 6.94 -14.97
CA ASP A 138 8.61 6.18 -13.88
C ASP A 138 9.12 7.11 -12.77
N TYR A 139 9.72 8.24 -13.14
CA TYR A 139 10.13 9.27 -12.18
C TYR A 139 8.93 9.89 -11.44
N CYS A 140 7.85 10.25 -12.14
CA CYS A 140 6.64 10.78 -11.50
C CYS A 140 5.97 9.78 -10.57
N LEU A 141 5.94 8.49 -10.94
CA LEU A 141 5.45 7.42 -10.09
C LEU A 141 6.29 7.27 -8.82
N LEU A 142 7.63 7.33 -8.96
CA LEU A 142 8.57 7.29 -7.84
C LEU A 142 8.36 8.47 -6.88
N ARG A 143 8.18 9.67 -7.43
CA ARG A 143 7.99 10.90 -6.65
C ARG A 143 6.58 11.05 -6.06
N GLY A 144 5.61 10.30 -6.54
CA GLY A 144 4.20 10.50 -6.22
C GLY A 144 3.59 11.75 -6.86
N ASP A 145 4.23 12.33 -7.89
CA ASP A 145 3.74 13.50 -8.62
C ASP A 145 2.71 13.08 -9.69
N LEU A 146 1.51 12.79 -9.23
CA LEU A 146 0.42 12.26 -10.07
C LEU A 146 -0.16 13.32 -11.01
N TYR A 147 -0.06 14.61 -10.66
CA TYR A 147 -0.48 15.69 -11.54
C TYR A 147 0.39 15.75 -12.81
N ARG A 148 1.70 15.78 -12.63
CA ARG A 148 2.65 15.76 -13.74
C ARG A 148 2.57 14.46 -14.55
N LEU A 149 2.30 13.35 -13.88
CA LEU A 149 2.07 12.08 -14.55
C LEU A 149 0.85 12.16 -15.50
N GLY A 150 -0.22 12.86 -15.11
CA GLY A 150 -1.37 13.14 -15.95
C GLY A 150 -1.00 13.92 -17.21
N GLU A 151 -0.22 15.01 -17.06
CA GLU A 151 0.27 15.80 -18.21
C GLU A 151 1.14 14.97 -19.17
N ILE A 152 2.01 14.11 -18.64
CA ILE A 152 2.87 13.23 -19.45
C ILE A 152 2.03 12.17 -20.16
N SER A 153 1.00 11.62 -19.50
CA SER A 153 0.07 10.67 -20.10
C SER A 153 -0.69 11.26 -21.28
N GLU A 154 -1.10 12.53 -21.19
CA GLU A 154 -1.73 13.25 -22.32
C GLU A 154 -0.76 13.42 -23.51
N LEU A 155 0.50 13.72 -23.24
CA LEU A 155 1.52 13.80 -24.27
C LEU A 155 1.77 12.44 -24.96
N THR A 156 1.69 11.35 -24.22
CA THR A 156 1.85 10.00 -24.77
C THR A 156 0.68 9.58 -25.66
N GLN A 157 -0.55 9.99 -25.33
CA GLN A 157 -1.72 9.70 -26.17
C GLN A 157 -1.64 10.36 -27.55
N ALA A 158 -0.95 11.49 -27.64
CA ALA A 158 -0.74 12.20 -28.90
C ALA A 158 0.30 11.54 -29.83
N VAL A 159 1.12 10.62 -29.30
CA VAL A 159 2.27 10.01 -30.00
C VAL A 159 2.00 8.55 -30.40
N ASP A 160 0.74 8.12 -30.40
CA ASP A 160 0.31 6.75 -30.58
C ASP A 160 0.94 6.01 -31.76
N GLN A 161 1.52 4.81 -31.50
CA GLN A 161 1.59 3.66 -32.43
C GLN A 161 2.20 2.37 -31.85
N GLY A 162 1.45 1.27 -31.85
CA GLY A 162 1.95 -0.11 -31.80
C GLY A 162 2.50 -0.57 -30.43
N LEU A 163 3.71 -1.12 -30.41
CA LEU A 163 4.38 -1.67 -29.20
C LEU A 163 4.55 -0.65 -28.08
N LEU A 164 4.62 0.61 -28.42
CA LEU A 164 4.84 1.72 -27.53
C LEU A 164 3.53 2.18 -26.88
N GLU A 165 2.41 2.04 -27.57
CA GLU A 165 1.07 2.25 -27.02
C GLU A 165 0.82 1.36 -25.80
N ARG A 166 1.21 0.09 -25.86
CA ARG A 166 1.06 -0.87 -24.75
C ARG A 166 1.81 -0.44 -23.50
N SER A 167 3.06 0.00 -23.66
CA SER A 167 3.89 0.50 -22.56
C SER A 167 3.30 1.75 -21.92
N VAL A 168 2.74 2.64 -22.73
CA VAL A 168 2.07 3.86 -22.27
C VAL A 168 0.75 3.54 -21.58
N GLN A 169 -0.07 2.67 -22.17
CA GLN A 169 -1.32 2.23 -21.55
C GLN A 169 -1.08 1.52 -20.22
N TRP A 170 -0.02 0.72 -20.12
CA TRP A 170 0.39 0.12 -18.87
C TRP A 170 0.66 1.17 -17.78
N ARG A 171 1.44 2.20 -18.07
CA ARG A 171 1.73 3.31 -17.15
C ARG A 171 0.49 4.14 -16.82
N THR A 172 -0.38 4.35 -17.79
CA THR A 172 -1.69 5.01 -17.57
C THR A 172 -2.56 4.21 -16.60
N GLY A 173 -2.56 2.89 -16.71
CA GLY A 173 -3.25 2.00 -15.77
C GLY A 173 -2.69 2.11 -14.36
N ILE A 174 -1.36 2.19 -14.21
CA ILE A 174 -0.70 2.38 -12.91
C ILE A 174 -1.06 3.76 -12.32
N ALA A 175 -1.07 4.82 -13.14
CA ALA A 175 -1.46 6.16 -12.71
C ALA A 175 -2.91 6.19 -12.20
N ALA A 176 -3.85 5.61 -12.95
CA ALA A 176 -5.23 5.51 -12.54
C ALA A 176 -5.39 4.78 -11.19
N ARG A 177 -4.63 3.70 -10.98
CA ARG A 177 -4.60 3.00 -9.70
C ARG A 177 -4.14 3.89 -8.55
N GLN A 178 -3.09 4.68 -8.74
CA GLN A 178 -2.57 5.58 -7.69
C GLN A 178 -3.55 6.70 -7.37
N LEU A 179 -4.29 7.20 -8.35
CA LEU A 179 -5.37 8.18 -8.16
C LEU A 179 -6.63 7.58 -7.51
N GLY A 180 -6.67 6.29 -7.28
CA GLY A 180 -7.84 5.61 -6.73
C GLY A 180 -8.94 5.29 -7.75
N GLU A 181 -8.67 5.49 -9.05
CA GLU A 181 -9.57 5.13 -10.16
C GLU A 181 -9.43 3.63 -10.50
N LEU A 182 -9.74 2.76 -9.53
CA LEU A 182 -9.41 1.34 -9.60
C LEU A 182 -10.14 0.59 -10.73
N ASP A 183 -11.38 0.93 -11.04
CA ASP A 183 -12.11 0.31 -12.16
C ASP A 183 -11.49 0.66 -13.51
N LYS A 184 -11.08 1.91 -13.70
CA LYS A 184 -10.37 2.36 -14.90
C LYS A 184 -9.02 1.67 -15.02
N ALA A 185 -8.25 1.61 -13.92
CA ALA A 185 -6.96 0.90 -13.87
C ALA A 185 -7.12 -0.58 -14.25
N ARG A 186 -8.11 -1.26 -13.67
CA ARG A 186 -8.42 -2.67 -13.97
C ARG A 186 -8.75 -2.87 -15.45
N THR A 187 -9.63 -2.05 -16.01
CA THR A 187 -10.03 -2.14 -17.42
C THR A 187 -8.83 -1.92 -18.35
N THR A 188 -8.07 -0.86 -18.12
CA THR A 188 -6.88 -0.53 -18.91
C THR A 188 -5.84 -1.64 -18.84
N LEU A 189 -5.50 -2.10 -17.64
CA LEU A 189 -4.47 -3.14 -17.46
C LEU A 189 -4.90 -4.50 -17.99
N SER A 190 -6.18 -4.86 -17.90
CA SER A 190 -6.71 -6.08 -18.52
C SER A 190 -6.57 -6.05 -20.05
N SER A 191 -6.83 -4.90 -20.66
CA SER A 191 -6.62 -4.70 -22.10
C SER A 191 -5.15 -4.84 -22.47
N VAL A 192 -4.26 -4.25 -21.69
CA VAL A 192 -2.79 -4.31 -21.92
C VAL A 192 -2.25 -5.73 -21.80
N VAL A 193 -2.74 -6.53 -20.85
CA VAL A 193 -2.39 -7.97 -20.77
C VAL A 193 -2.75 -8.68 -22.07
N GLY A 194 -3.96 -8.47 -22.60
CA GLY A 194 -4.38 -9.07 -23.87
C GLY A 194 -3.50 -8.65 -25.04
N LEU A 195 -3.15 -7.37 -25.14
CA LEU A 195 -2.29 -6.84 -26.20
C LEU A 195 -0.88 -7.45 -26.19
N TYR A 196 -0.28 -7.61 -24.99
CA TYR A 196 1.02 -8.26 -24.86
C TYR A 196 0.96 -9.77 -25.17
N HIS A 197 -0.12 -10.42 -24.75
CA HIS A 197 -0.36 -11.83 -25.06
C HIS A 197 -0.45 -12.08 -26.57
N GLU A 198 -1.27 -11.30 -27.29
CA GLU A 198 -1.40 -11.36 -28.75
C GLU A 198 -0.08 -11.08 -29.47
N ALA A 199 0.76 -10.21 -28.90
CA ALA A 199 2.09 -9.92 -29.43
C ALA A 199 3.17 -10.95 -29.06
N GLN A 200 2.82 -12.00 -28.29
CA GLN A 200 3.76 -13.00 -27.79
C GLN A 200 4.95 -12.37 -27.03
N ASN A 201 4.67 -11.32 -26.27
CA ASN A 201 5.65 -10.63 -25.44
C ASN A 201 5.47 -11.01 -23.97
N ASP A 202 6.06 -12.13 -23.57
CA ASP A 202 5.92 -12.69 -22.22
C ASP A 202 6.40 -11.73 -21.12
N ALA A 203 7.47 -10.98 -21.38
CA ALA A 203 8.00 -10.01 -20.41
C ALA A 203 7.03 -8.85 -20.17
N GLY A 204 6.46 -8.29 -21.24
CA GLY A 204 5.44 -7.23 -21.16
C GLY A 204 4.14 -7.75 -20.53
N GLU A 205 3.71 -8.95 -20.90
CA GLU A 205 2.53 -9.61 -20.31
C GLU A 205 2.69 -9.80 -18.81
N ALA A 206 3.84 -10.27 -18.35
CA ALA A 206 4.13 -10.46 -16.93
C ALA A 206 4.09 -9.14 -16.13
N LEU A 207 4.65 -8.06 -16.65
CA LEU A 207 4.59 -6.73 -16.04
C LEU A 207 3.15 -6.21 -15.95
N ALA A 208 2.37 -6.37 -17.01
CA ALA A 208 0.96 -5.99 -17.02
C ALA A 208 0.13 -6.84 -16.06
N LEU A 209 0.35 -8.16 -15.99
CA LEU A 209 -0.27 -9.06 -15.02
C LEU A 209 0.06 -8.69 -13.59
N CYS A 210 1.31 -8.35 -13.28
CA CYS A 210 1.73 -7.88 -11.96
C CYS A 210 0.95 -6.61 -11.57
N SER A 211 0.90 -5.63 -12.46
CA SER A 211 0.18 -4.37 -12.23
C SER A 211 -1.34 -4.57 -12.08
N LEU A 212 -1.91 -5.49 -12.86
CA LEU A 212 -3.32 -5.89 -12.74
C LEU A 212 -3.57 -6.59 -11.40
N GLY A 213 -2.69 -7.50 -10.99
CA GLY A 213 -2.77 -8.18 -9.70
C GLY A 213 -2.75 -7.20 -8.52
N ILE A 214 -1.88 -6.19 -8.55
CA ILE A 214 -1.85 -5.13 -7.54
C ILE A 214 -3.16 -4.31 -7.56
N THR A 215 -3.72 -4.02 -8.73
CA THR A 215 -4.98 -3.29 -8.85
C THR A 215 -6.15 -4.10 -8.27
N LEU A 216 -6.22 -5.38 -8.58
CA LEU A 216 -7.21 -6.30 -8.02
C LEU A 216 -7.07 -6.45 -6.49
N HIS A 217 -5.84 -6.47 -5.99
CA HIS A 217 -5.56 -6.44 -4.55
C HIS A 217 -6.12 -5.16 -3.92
N HIS A 218 -5.91 -4.00 -4.52
CA HIS A 218 -6.46 -2.73 -4.04
C HIS A 218 -7.99 -2.66 -4.11
N GLN A 219 -8.63 -3.41 -5.02
CA GLN A 219 -10.09 -3.57 -5.05
C GLN A 219 -10.61 -4.60 -4.03
N GLY A 220 -9.73 -5.35 -3.37
CA GLY A 220 -10.10 -6.44 -2.46
C GLY A 220 -10.44 -7.76 -3.17
N ASN A 221 -10.21 -7.88 -4.47
CA ASN A 221 -10.39 -9.13 -5.23
C ASN A 221 -9.18 -10.05 -5.04
N LEU A 222 -8.96 -10.50 -3.79
CA LEU A 222 -7.72 -11.17 -3.38
C LEU A 222 -7.45 -12.49 -4.10
N THR A 223 -8.49 -13.27 -4.39
CA THR A 223 -8.34 -14.54 -5.11
C THR A 223 -7.88 -14.32 -6.55
N GLU A 224 -8.49 -13.38 -7.26
CA GLU A 224 -8.11 -13.06 -8.63
C GLU A 224 -6.74 -12.36 -8.67
N ALA A 225 -6.45 -11.49 -7.69
CA ALA A 225 -5.14 -10.86 -7.55
C ALA A 225 -4.01 -11.89 -7.42
N ALA A 226 -4.17 -12.87 -6.54
CA ALA A 226 -3.21 -13.97 -6.40
C ALA A 226 -3.03 -14.74 -7.70
N ALA A 227 -4.12 -15.09 -8.40
CA ALA A 227 -4.06 -15.81 -9.66
C ALA A 227 -3.26 -15.04 -10.74
N ARG A 228 -3.53 -13.73 -10.90
CA ARG A 228 -2.79 -12.89 -11.87
C ARG A 228 -1.31 -12.76 -11.54
N LEU A 229 -0.98 -12.64 -10.24
CA LEU A 229 0.42 -12.58 -9.79
C LEU A 229 1.15 -13.92 -9.97
N GLU A 230 0.49 -15.05 -9.75
CA GLU A 230 1.05 -16.37 -10.02
C GLU A 230 1.28 -16.60 -11.54
N GLU A 231 0.38 -16.14 -12.39
CA GLU A 231 0.58 -16.13 -13.84
C GLU A 231 1.79 -15.27 -14.24
N ALA A 232 1.94 -14.07 -13.65
CA ALA A 232 3.12 -13.23 -13.87
C ALA A 232 4.41 -13.96 -13.49
N LEU A 233 4.44 -14.59 -12.31
CA LEU A 233 5.60 -15.36 -11.84
C LEU A 233 5.94 -16.55 -12.76
N ALA A 234 4.94 -17.22 -13.31
CA ALA A 234 5.15 -18.30 -14.26
C ALA A 234 5.86 -17.85 -15.55
N LEU A 235 5.56 -16.62 -16.02
CA LEU A 235 6.22 -16.01 -17.16
C LEU A 235 7.63 -15.44 -16.84
N GLN A 236 7.93 -15.18 -15.57
CA GLN A 236 9.17 -14.58 -15.07
C GLN A 236 10.19 -15.63 -14.58
N SER A 237 10.32 -16.76 -15.26
CA SER A 237 11.16 -17.87 -14.82
C SER A 237 12.65 -17.72 -15.15
N SER A 238 13.03 -16.82 -16.07
CA SER A 238 14.41 -16.63 -16.49
C SER A 238 15.21 -15.73 -15.54
N GLU A 239 16.54 -15.90 -15.52
CA GLU A 239 17.45 -15.03 -14.75
C GLU A 239 17.37 -13.57 -15.20
N ALA A 240 17.14 -13.32 -16.48
CA ALA A 240 16.98 -11.96 -17.01
C ALA A 240 15.78 -11.22 -16.45
N GLN A 241 14.80 -11.94 -15.89
CA GLN A 241 13.56 -11.42 -15.31
C GLN A 241 13.58 -11.42 -13.77
N ALA A 242 14.75 -11.66 -13.15
CA ALA A 242 14.86 -11.78 -11.69
C ALA A 242 14.34 -10.54 -10.95
N GLU A 243 14.58 -9.35 -11.48
CA GLU A 243 14.12 -8.10 -10.87
C GLU A 243 12.60 -7.93 -10.97
N ASP A 244 12.01 -8.19 -12.14
CA ASP A 244 10.56 -8.13 -12.32
C ASP A 244 9.87 -9.20 -11.47
N ARG A 245 10.48 -10.38 -11.34
CA ARG A 245 10.03 -11.45 -10.44
C ARG A 245 10.01 -11.00 -8.98
N ALA A 246 11.01 -10.25 -8.53
CA ALA A 246 11.05 -9.72 -7.17
C ALA A 246 9.84 -8.82 -6.88
N TRP A 247 9.44 -7.96 -7.82
CA TRP A 247 8.24 -7.13 -7.70
C TRP A 247 6.95 -7.95 -7.64
N SER A 248 6.82 -8.99 -8.46
CA SER A 248 5.66 -9.88 -8.44
C SER A 248 5.59 -10.69 -7.14
N LEU A 249 6.73 -11.14 -6.59
CA LEU A 249 6.81 -11.86 -5.32
C LEU A 249 6.34 -10.99 -4.16
N HIS A 250 6.82 -9.75 -4.05
CA HIS A 250 6.40 -8.90 -2.95
C HIS A 250 4.93 -8.44 -3.09
N ALA A 251 4.43 -8.26 -4.31
CA ALA A 251 3.01 -7.99 -4.55
C ALA A 251 2.12 -9.18 -4.11
N LEU A 252 2.53 -10.40 -4.45
CA LEU A 252 1.83 -11.61 -4.00
C LEU A 252 1.88 -11.76 -2.47
N ALA A 253 3.01 -11.42 -1.85
CA ALA A 253 3.13 -11.43 -0.39
C ALA A 253 2.13 -10.49 0.30
N ALA A 254 1.86 -9.32 -0.28
CA ALA A 254 0.84 -8.40 0.23
C ALA A 254 -0.57 -9.01 0.15
N VAL A 255 -0.88 -9.72 -0.93
CA VAL A 255 -2.16 -10.42 -1.09
C VAL A 255 -2.29 -11.55 -0.07
N GLU A 256 -1.25 -12.37 0.10
CA GLU A 256 -1.27 -13.50 1.05
C GLU A 256 -1.36 -13.02 2.50
N ARG A 257 -0.68 -11.92 2.86
CA ARG A 257 -0.85 -11.25 4.16
C ARG A 257 -2.32 -10.90 4.42
N ASP A 258 -2.99 -10.30 3.44
CA ASP A 258 -4.38 -9.86 3.59
C ASP A 258 -5.37 -11.03 3.53
N ARG A 259 -4.99 -12.15 2.93
CA ARG A 259 -5.72 -13.44 3.00
C ARG A 259 -5.52 -14.16 4.34
N GLY A 260 -4.50 -13.81 5.12
CA GLY A 260 -4.16 -14.40 6.41
C GLY A 260 -3.09 -15.49 6.34
N ASP A 261 -2.50 -15.78 5.17
CA ASP A 261 -1.37 -16.71 5.05
C ASP A 261 -0.03 -15.99 5.29
N LEU A 262 0.22 -15.72 6.57
CA LEU A 262 1.43 -14.98 6.99
C LEU A 262 2.73 -15.76 6.75
N ARG A 263 2.69 -17.10 6.78
CA ARG A 263 3.88 -17.93 6.51
C ARG A 263 4.30 -17.82 5.06
N ARG A 264 3.35 -17.95 4.15
CA ARG A 264 3.60 -17.78 2.71
C ARG A 264 4.04 -16.35 2.40
N ALA A 265 3.42 -15.36 3.02
CA ALA A 265 3.81 -13.95 2.86
C ALA A 265 5.27 -13.72 3.26
N LEU A 266 5.73 -14.24 4.40
CA LEU A 266 7.12 -14.12 4.84
C LEU A 266 8.09 -14.84 3.90
N ALA A 267 7.76 -16.03 3.42
CA ALA A 267 8.62 -16.77 2.47
C ALA A 267 8.78 -15.99 1.16
N LEU A 268 7.68 -15.46 0.60
CA LEU A 268 7.71 -14.64 -0.62
C LEU A 268 8.52 -13.35 -0.43
N LEU A 269 8.41 -12.71 0.75
CA LEU A 269 9.18 -11.49 1.06
C LEU A 269 10.67 -11.78 1.23
N ALA A 270 11.06 -12.92 1.80
CA ALA A 270 12.46 -13.32 1.90
C ALA A 270 13.08 -13.49 0.51
N ASP A 271 12.37 -14.16 -0.41
CA ASP A 271 12.84 -14.32 -1.79
C ASP A 271 12.89 -12.99 -2.53
N ALA A 272 11.86 -12.14 -2.39
CA ALA A 272 11.84 -10.81 -3.01
C ALA A 272 12.99 -9.94 -2.50
N LEU A 273 13.24 -9.93 -1.18
CA LEU A 273 14.31 -9.14 -0.58
C LEU A 273 15.69 -9.57 -1.08
N ARG A 274 15.92 -10.89 -1.18
CA ARG A 274 17.16 -11.43 -1.73
C ARG A 274 17.37 -10.96 -3.17
N LEU A 275 16.36 -11.08 -4.03
CA LEU A 275 16.44 -10.67 -5.44
C LEU A 275 16.64 -9.16 -5.60
N HIS A 276 15.95 -8.33 -4.82
CA HIS A 276 16.15 -6.88 -4.85
C HIS A 276 17.55 -6.48 -4.39
N ARG A 277 18.12 -7.16 -3.37
CA ARG A 277 19.50 -6.91 -2.92
C ARG A 277 20.53 -7.37 -3.92
N GLU A 278 20.35 -8.54 -4.54
CA GLU A 278 21.22 -9.02 -5.62
C GLU A 278 21.17 -8.09 -6.83
N GLY A 279 20.01 -7.53 -7.15
CA GLY A 279 19.82 -6.53 -8.20
C GLY A 279 20.16 -5.10 -7.76
N GLU A 280 20.51 -4.87 -6.49
CA GLU A 280 20.80 -3.55 -5.89
C GLU A 280 19.66 -2.52 -6.03
N SER A 281 18.43 -3.01 -6.07
CA SER A 281 17.23 -2.18 -6.13
C SER A 281 16.90 -1.59 -4.75
N LEU A 282 17.31 -0.35 -4.50
CA LEU A 282 16.99 0.36 -3.25
C LEU A 282 15.48 0.57 -3.11
N HIS A 283 14.80 0.88 -4.21
CA HIS A 283 13.36 1.07 -4.24
C HIS A 283 12.60 -0.24 -3.95
N GLY A 284 13.03 -1.34 -4.59
CA GLY A 284 12.46 -2.68 -4.34
C GLY A 284 12.71 -3.15 -2.91
N GLU A 285 13.92 -2.93 -2.38
CA GLU A 285 14.23 -3.26 -0.99
C GLU A 285 13.34 -2.46 -0.02
N ALA A 286 13.14 -1.16 -0.25
CA ALA A 286 12.30 -0.30 0.58
C ALA A 286 10.86 -0.83 0.67
N TRP A 287 10.23 -1.11 -0.47
CA TRP A 287 8.87 -1.64 -0.51
C TRP A 287 8.76 -3.05 0.09
N THR A 288 9.79 -3.89 -0.05
CA THR A 288 9.82 -5.21 0.56
C THR A 288 9.95 -5.12 2.08
N GLN A 289 10.81 -4.26 2.60
CA GLN A 289 10.94 -3.98 4.04
C GLN A 289 9.64 -3.41 4.61
N PHE A 290 8.96 -2.53 3.87
CA PHE A 290 7.65 -2.03 4.24
C PHE A 290 6.61 -3.16 4.38
N GLN A 291 6.53 -4.07 3.42
CA GLN A 291 5.63 -5.22 3.48
C GLN A 291 6.00 -6.16 4.64
N LEU A 292 7.28 -6.39 4.88
CA LEU A 292 7.76 -7.18 6.00
C LEU A 292 7.31 -6.57 7.34
N GLY A 293 7.45 -5.26 7.49
CA GLY A 293 6.95 -4.53 8.67
C GLY A 293 5.46 -4.73 8.89
N GLN A 294 4.65 -4.67 7.83
CA GLN A 294 3.21 -4.93 7.93
C GLN A 294 2.88 -6.36 8.36
N VAL A 295 3.61 -7.37 7.88
CA VAL A 295 3.44 -8.75 8.33
C VAL A 295 3.80 -8.87 9.80
N ARG A 296 4.92 -8.26 10.24
CA ARG A 296 5.35 -8.26 11.65
C ARG A 296 4.36 -7.58 12.57
N LEU A 297 3.67 -6.53 12.14
CA LEU A 297 2.56 -5.94 12.90
C LEU A 297 1.39 -6.94 13.06
N ARG A 298 1.09 -7.73 12.04
CA ARG A 298 0.07 -8.78 12.12
C ARG A 298 0.42 -9.90 13.09
N THR A 299 1.70 -10.20 13.26
CA THR A 299 2.18 -11.22 14.22
C THR A 299 2.37 -10.65 15.64
N GLY A 300 2.23 -9.33 15.82
CA GLY A 300 2.45 -8.67 17.11
C GLY A 300 3.93 -8.46 17.47
N GLU A 301 4.84 -8.66 16.52
CA GLU A 301 6.29 -8.47 16.69
C GLU A 301 6.64 -6.99 16.43
N VAL A 302 6.14 -6.10 17.31
CA VAL A 302 6.20 -4.64 17.14
C VAL A 302 7.63 -4.13 16.92
N ALA A 303 8.60 -4.59 17.73
CA ALA A 303 9.99 -4.14 17.61
C ALA A 303 10.60 -4.50 16.25
N LEU A 304 10.37 -5.72 15.75
CA LEU A 304 10.83 -6.14 14.42
C LEU A 304 10.11 -5.39 13.30
N ALA A 305 8.84 -5.05 13.51
CA ALA A 305 8.09 -4.23 12.56
C ALA A 305 8.67 -2.81 12.49
N GLU A 306 8.98 -2.19 13.62
CA GLU A 306 9.61 -0.86 13.67
C GLU A 306 10.98 -0.85 13.00
N GLU A 307 11.79 -1.88 13.18
CA GLU A 307 13.09 -2.03 12.51
C GLU A 307 12.92 -2.08 10.99
N ALA A 308 12.04 -2.94 10.48
CA ALA A 308 11.80 -3.09 9.05
C ALA A 308 11.20 -1.79 8.44
N LEU A 309 10.23 -1.17 9.11
CA LEU A 309 9.60 0.07 8.66
C LEU A 309 10.56 1.27 8.73
N GLY A 310 11.44 1.32 9.73
CA GLY A 310 12.49 2.32 9.84
C GLY A 310 13.49 2.21 8.70
N THR A 311 13.90 0.99 8.35
CA THR A 311 14.74 0.72 7.18
C THR A 311 14.05 1.15 5.89
N ALA A 312 12.76 0.83 5.72
CA ALA A 312 11.98 1.26 4.57
C ALA A 312 11.93 2.79 4.48
N LEU A 313 11.66 3.49 5.58
CA LEU A 313 11.59 4.95 5.63
C LEU A 313 12.93 5.60 5.22
N GLU A 314 14.07 5.08 5.72
CA GLU A 314 15.40 5.54 5.33
C GLU A 314 15.65 5.37 3.83
N LEU A 315 15.32 4.21 3.28
CA LEU A 315 15.48 3.92 1.85
C LEU A 315 14.56 4.79 0.98
N TYR A 316 13.31 5.02 1.39
CA TYR A 316 12.41 5.95 0.70
C TYR A 316 12.96 7.39 0.71
N GLY A 317 13.55 7.84 1.82
CA GLY A 317 14.23 9.14 1.89
C GLY A 317 15.39 9.22 0.90
N ARG A 318 16.21 8.17 0.79
CA ARG A 318 17.32 8.10 -0.18
C ARG A 318 16.87 8.10 -1.63
N THR A 319 15.76 7.43 -1.94
CA THR A 319 15.18 7.38 -3.30
C THR A 319 14.19 8.52 -3.56
N ARG A 320 13.93 9.37 -2.54
CA ARG A 320 12.95 10.46 -2.58
C ARG A 320 11.55 10.02 -2.98
N ASP A 321 11.17 8.81 -2.57
CA ASP A 321 9.80 8.31 -2.72
C ASP A 321 8.90 8.88 -1.60
N GLY A 322 8.35 10.07 -1.82
CA GLY A 322 7.48 10.74 -0.84
C GLY A 322 6.20 9.97 -0.53
N ARG A 323 5.71 9.16 -1.49
CA ARG A 323 4.56 8.28 -1.27
C ARG A 323 4.93 7.12 -0.36
N GLY A 324 6.06 6.47 -0.60
CA GLY A 324 6.58 5.41 0.27
C GLY A 324 6.86 5.91 1.69
N GLU A 325 7.44 7.11 1.83
CA GLU A 325 7.65 7.74 3.14
C GLU A 325 6.33 7.88 3.92
N ALA A 326 5.27 8.39 3.28
CA ALA A 326 3.96 8.56 3.92
C ALA A 326 3.36 7.21 4.37
N TRP A 327 3.49 6.16 3.54
CA TRP A 327 3.04 4.82 3.90
C TRP A 327 3.84 4.22 5.06
N ALA A 328 5.17 4.39 5.09
CA ALA A 328 6.00 3.93 6.20
C ALA A 328 5.65 4.66 7.50
N MET A 329 5.43 5.97 7.45
CA MET A 329 4.98 6.77 8.60
C MET A 329 3.63 6.29 9.14
N THR A 330 2.67 5.97 8.26
CA THR A 330 1.36 5.41 8.66
C THR A 330 1.53 4.11 9.43
N GLN A 331 2.38 3.20 8.95
CA GLN A 331 2.58 1.91 9.62
C GLN A 331 3.43 2.02 10.90
N LEU A 332 4.39 2.94 10.97
CA LEU A 332 5.11 3.24 12.21
C LEU A 332 4.19 3.79 13.29
N ALA A 333 3.27 4.68 12.91
CA ALA A 333 2.25 5.17 13.85
C ALA A 333 1.31 4.05 14.31
N ARG A 334 0.96 3.11 13.41
CA ARG A 334 0.22 1.90 13.79
C ARG A 334 1.01 1.01 14.75
N ALA A 335 2.32 0.90 14.60
CA ALA A 335 3.20 0.19 15.54
C ALA A 335 3.10 0.80 16.94
N ARG A 336 3.14 2.14 17.05
CA ARG A 336 2.94 2.85 18.33
C ARG A 336 1.60 2.56 18.98
N LEU A 337 0.54 2.48 18.16
CA LEU A 337 -0.79 2.11 18.64
C LEU A 337 -0.82 0.71 19.24
N LEU A 338 -0.19 -0.26 18.57
CA LEU A 338 -0.10 -1.65 19.04
C LEU A 338 0.79 -1.79 20.29
N ASP A 339 1.76 -0.90 20.47
CA ASP A 339 2.60 -0.82 21.67
C ASP A 339 1.92 -0.10 22.84
N GLY A 340 0.69 0.39 22.66
CA GLY A 340 -0.12 1.01 23.70
C GLY A 340 0.10 2.51 23.91
N ASP A 341 0.66 3.20 22.90
CA ASP A 341 0.84 4.66 22.89
C ASP A 341 -0.06 5.32 21.85
N PRO A 342 -1.37 5.51 22.15
CA PRO A 342 -2.28 6.15 21.20
C PRO A 342 -1.96 7.62 20.93
N ALA A 343 -1.34 8.34 21.86
CA ALA A 343 -0.99 9.74 21.67
C ALA A 343 0.10 9.92 20.60
N ALA A 344 1.18 9.14 20.69
CA ALA A 344 2.21 9.12 19.64
C ALA A 344 1.68 8.61 18.29
N ALA A 345 0.78 7.64 18.31
CA ALA A 345 0.11 7.16 17.10
C ALA A 345 -0.72 8.27 16.44
N LEU A 346 -1.49 9.05 17.20
CA LEU A 346 -2.29 10.16 16.68
C LEU A 346 -1.44 11.24 16.02
N GLU A 347 -0.31 11.61 16.61
CA GLU A 347 0.62 12.57 16.04
C GLU A 347 1.16 12.08 14.70
N GLY A 348 1.70 10.86 14.68
CA GLY A 348 2.26 10.25 13.46
C GLY A 348 1.23 10.06 12.35
N LEU A 349 -0.01 9.65 12.69
CA LEU A 349 -1.08 9.47 11.70
C LEU A 349 -1.56 10.80 11.10
N ARG A 350 -1.63 11.86 11.88
CA ARG A 350 -1.98 13.21 11.36
C ARG A 350 -0.92 13.74 10.40
N GLU A 351 0.35 13.53 10.71
CA GLU A 351 1.45 13.90 9.83
C GLU A 351 1.42 13.06 8.52
N ALA A 352 1.28 11.75 8.65
CA ALA A 352 1.16 10.85 7.48
C ALA A 352 -0.04 11.21 6.60
N LEU A 353 -1.18 11.55 7.22
CA LEU A 353 -2.39 11.97 6.50
C LEU A 353 -2.15 13.22 5.65
N ALA A 354 -1.46 14.22 6.19
CA ALA A 354 -1.09 15.41 5.45
C ALA A 354 -0.20 15.06 4.23
N ARG A 355 0.80 14.18 4.44
CA ARG A 355 1.69 13.69 3.38
C ARG A 355 0.94 12.93 2.27
N HIS A 356 0.00 12.05 2.63
CA HIS A 356 -0.81 11.35 1.63
C HIS A 356 -1.67 12.30 0.80
N ARG A 357 -2.21 13.36 1.41
CA ARG A 357 -2.97 14.40 0.69
C ARG A 357 -2.09 15.21 -0.25
N ASP A 358 -0.90 15.60 0.20
CA ASP A 358 0.08 16.32 -0.63
C ASP A 358 0.53 15.47 -1.83
N ASN A 359 0.60 14.15 -1.68
CA ASN A 359 0.94 13.19 -2.73
C ASN A 359 -0.27 12.74 -3.56
N GLU A 360 -1.49 13.25 -3.30
CA GLU A 360 -2.74 12.84 -3.95
C GLU A 360 -2.99 11.31 -3.88
N ASP A 361 -2.46 10.66 -2.82
CA ASP A 361 -2.61 9.22 -2.58
C ASP A 361 -3.94 8.94 -1.84
N ALA A 362 -5.02 8.83 -2.60
CA ALA A 362 -6.36 8.57 -2.05
C ALA A 362 -6.43 7.27 -1.23
N ARG A 363 -5.72 6.23 -1.64
CA ARG A 363 -5.69 4.97 -0.89
C ARG A 363 -4.92 5.11 0.42
N GLY A 364 -3.79 5.79 0.40
CA GLY A 364 -3.01 6.10 1.60
C GLY A 364 -3.81 6.96 2.58
N GLU A 365 -4.52 7.98 2.07
CA GLU A 365 -5.42 8.80 2.89
C GLU A 365 -6.51 7.95 3.56
N ALA A 366 -7.20 7.07 2.82
CA ALA A 366 -8.27 6.24 3.35
C ALA A 366 -7.80 5.28 4.44
N TRP A 367 -6.68 4.59 4.24
CA TRP A 367 -6.10 3.70 5.23
C TRP A 367 -5.58 4.45 6.45
N THR A 368 -4.99 5.63 6.27
CA THR A 368 -4.52 6.46 7.40
C THR A 368 -5.70 6.97 8.23
N LEU A 369 -6.81 7.38 7.60
CA LEU A 369 -8.05 7.73 8.31
C LEU A 369 -8.63 6.54 9.10
N TYR A 370 -8.56 5.33 8.53
CA TYR A 370 -8.99 4.12 9.22
C TYR A 370 -8.15 3.86 10.48
N TYR A 371 -6.83 3.97 10.42
CA TYR A 371 -5.96 3.82 11.59
C TYR A 371 -6.09 5.00 12.56
N LEU A 372 -6.33 6.21 12.07
CA LEU A 372 -6.62 7.39 12.90
C LEU A 372 -7.88 7.18 13.73
N GLY A 373 -8.93 6.61 13.14
CA GLY A 373 -10.16 6.25 13.86
C GLY A 373 -9.88 5.26 14.99
N GLN A 374 -9.02 4.27 14.77
CA GLN A 374 -8.61 3.32 15.81
C GLN A 374 -7.83 3.99 16.94
N ALA A 375 -6.88 4.85 16.60
CA ALA A 375 -6.07 5.57 17.59
C ALA A 375 -6.93 6.53 18.44
N LEU A 376 -7.88 7.23 17.83
CA LEU A 376 -8.83 8.09 18.51
C LEU A 376 -9.73 7.31 19.49
N GLU A 377 -10.17 6.11 19.09
CA GLU A 377 -10.93 5.24 19.97
C GLU A 377 -10.12 4.83 21.20
N GLU A 378 -8.86 4.42 21.01
CA GLU A 378 -7.97 4.03 22.12
C GLU A 378 -7.64 5.23 23.04
N ASP A 379 -7.54 6.44 22.49
CA ASP A 379 -7.34 7.69 23.23
C ASP A 379 -8.61 8.18 23.95
N GLY A 380 -9.76 7.58 23.65
CA GLY A 380 -11.05 7.88 24.30
C GLY A 380 -11.93 8.89 23.56
N ASP A 381 -11.48 9.47 22.43
CA ASP A 381 -12.29 10.36 21.58
C ASP A 381 -13.13 9.55 20.59
N THR A 382 -14.12 8.85 21.11
CA THR A 382 -15.00 7.96 20.36
C THR A 382 -15.82 8.70 19.30
N ASP A 383 -16.22 9.95 19.57
CA ASP A 383 -17.02 10.74 18.64
C ASP A 383 -16.20 11.11 17.39
N GLN A 384 -14.96 11.49 17.56
CA GLN A 384 -14.08 11.75 16.43
C GLN A 384 -13.68 10.46 15.71
N ALA A 385 -13.46 9.38 16.45
CA ALA A 385 -13.20 8.06 15.88
C ALA A 385 -14.28 7.64 14.88
N VAL A 386 -15.56 7.77 15.27
CA VAL A 386 -16.70 7.48 14.38
C VAL A 386 -16.65 8.33 13.12
N ARG A 387 -16.36 9.64 13.22
CA ARG A 387 -16.28 10.54 12.05
C ARG A 387 -15.16 10.15 11.08
N GLU A 388 -13.98 9.84 11.58
CA GLU A 388 -12.86 9.50 10.72
C GLU A 388 -13.04 8.12 10.07
N LEU A 389 -13.61 7.16 10.77
CA LEU A 389 -13.99 5.85 10.21
C LEU A 389 -15.07 5.98 9.12
N GLU A 390 -16.04 6.89 9.29
CA GLU A 390 -17.05 7.18 8.29
C GLU A 390 -16.44 7.77 7.01
N ARG A 391 -15.46 8.67 7.15
CA ARG A 391 -14.69 9.22 6.03
C ARG A 391 -13.93 8.12 5.30
N ALA A 392 -13.22 7.26 6.04
CA ALA A 392 -12.50 6.12 5.46
C ALA A 392 -13.46 5.21 4.68
N ARG A 393 -14.60 4.86 5.27
CA ARG A 393 -15.64 4.04 4.65
C ARG A 393 -16.14 4.65 3.33
N THR A 394 -16.40 5.96 3.32
CA THR A 394 -16.83 6.69 2.13
C THR A 394 -15.77 6.65 1.04
N MET A 395 -14.51 6.84 1.38
CA MET A 395 -13.40 6.81 0.42
C MET A 395 -13.21 5.40 -0.16
N PHE A 396 -13.19 4.35 0.67
CA PHE A 396 -13.10 2.97 0.19
C PHE A 396 -14.27 2.59 -0.73
N SER A 397 -15.47 3.04 -0.40
CA SER A 397 -16.65 2.82 -1.25
C SER A 397 -16.50 3.50 -2.62
N ARG A 398 -16.02 4.74 -2.66
CA ARG A 398 -15.77 5.47 -3.92
C ARG A 398 -14.70 4.82 -4.78
N MET A 399 -13.64 4.33 -4.17
CA MET A 399 -12.55 3.64 -4.86
C MET A 399 -12.92 2.21 -5.27
N ARG A 400 -14.05 1.68 -4.79
CA ARG A 400 -14.44 0.27 -4.92
C ARG A 400 -13.43 -0.71 -4.30
N ASP A 401 -12.75 -0.28 -3.25
CA ASP A 401 -11.91 -1.13 -2.41
C ASP A 401 -12.80 -1.90 -1.42
N VAL A 402 -13.17 -3.12 -1.80
CA VAL A 402 -14.08 -3.96 -0.98
C VAL A 402 -13.42 -4.39 0.32
N TYR A 403 -12.12 -4.66 0.31
CA TYR A 403 -11.39 -5.06 1.52
C TYR A 403 -11.30 -3.90 2.52
N GLY A 404 -10.89 -2.72 2.08
CA GLY A 404 -10.86 -1.54 2.92
C GLY A 404 -12.25 -1.16 3.44
N LEU A 405 -13.28 -1.28 2.60
CA LEU A 405 -14.67 -1.04 2.99
C LEU A 405 -15.14 -2.03 4.06
N ALA A 406 -14.83 -3.31 3.93
CA ALA A 406 -15.16 -4.33 4.92
C ALA A 406 -14.47 -4.06 6.26
N CYS A 407 -13.17 -3.72 6.26
CA CYS A 407 -12.42 -3.33 7.44
C CYS A 407 -13.02 -2.09 8.13
N ALA A 408 -13.36 -1.05 7.35
CA ALA A 408 -13.95 0.17 7.88
C ALA A 408 -15.36 -0.05 8.45
N ARG A 409 -16.21 -0.86 7.78
CA ARG A 409 -17.54 -1.26 8.30
C ARG A 409 -17.42 -2.05 9.59
N HIS A 410 -16.50 -3.01 9.64
CA HIS A 410 -16.27 -3.80 10.84
C HIS A 410 -15.90 -2.91 12.05
N HIS A 411 -14.92 -2.05 11.86
CA HIS A 411 -14.44 -1.17 12.93
C HIS A 411 -15.49 -0.12 13.33
N SER A 412 -16.17 0.50 12.35
CA SER A 412 -17.29 1.42 12.60
C SER A 412 -18.43 0.75 13.37
N GLY A 413 -18.77 -0.48 13.01
CA GLY A 413 -19.79 -1.27 13.72
C GLY A 413 -19.42 -1.50 15.19
N ARG A 414 -18.17 -1.89 15.45
CA ARG A 414 -17.66 -2.11 16.79
C ARG A 414 -17.66 -0.81 17.63
N VAL A 415 -17.08 0.26 17.10
CA VAL A 415 -17.00 1.55 17.83
C VAL A 415 -18.38 2.12 18.11
N THR A 416 -19.29 2.08 17.13
CA THR A 416 -20.66 2.55 17.30
C THR A 416 -21.42 1.74 18.35
N ARG A 417 -21.24 0.41 18.39
CA ARG A 417 -21.80 -0.45 19.43
C ARG A 417 -21.30 -0.02 20.81
N ASP A 418 -20.00 0.12 20.99
CA ASP A 418 -19.38 0.44 22.27
C ASP A 418 -19.74 1.85 22.73
N GLN A 419 -19.83 2.82 21.84
CA GLN A 419 -20.31 4.18 22.13
C GLN A 419 -21.76 4.16 22.64
N ARG A 420 -22.64 3.42 21.96
CA ARG A 420 -24.04 3.27 22.39
C ARG A 420 -24.14 2.58 23.73
N ALA A 421 -23.36 1.52 23.91
CA ALA A 421 -23.35 0.79 25.18
C ALA A 421 -22.85 1.65 26.34
N ALA A 422 -21.85 2.50 26.13
CA ALA A 422 -21.38 3.45 27.14
C ALA A 422 -22.46 4.50 27.49
N GLN A 423 -23.23 4.96 26.50
CA GLN A 423 -24.32 5.94 26.71
C GLN A 423 -25.53 5.33 27.41
N THR A 424 -25.89 4.08 27.13
CA THR A 424 -27.14 3.45 27.59
C THR A 424 -26.94 2.42 28.69
N GLY A 425 -25.71 2.02 29.00
CA GLY A 425 -25.37 0.98 29.97
C GLY A 425 -25.72 -0.45 29.51
N ASN A 426 -26.11 -0.65 28.25
CA ASN A 426 -26.44 -1.95 27.70
C ASN A 426 -26.20 -2.01 26.17
N LEU A 427 -26.26 -3.21 25.59
CA LEU A 427 -26.10 -3.44 24.17
C LEU A 427 -27.39 -3.38 23.33
N ARG A 428 -28.52 -3.05 23.97
CA ARG A 428 -29.80 -2.85 23.28
C ARG A 428 -29.73 -1.62 22.38
N ASN A 429 -30.50 -1.61 21.29
CA ASN A 429 -30.50 -0.54 20.29
C ASN A 429 -29.22 -0.43 19.42
N SER A 430 -28.50 -1.53 19.28
CA SER A 430 -27.30 -1.63 18.42
C SER A 430 -27.63 -2.01 16.96
N GLY A 431 -28.85 -1.73 16.47
CA GLY A 431 -29.29 -2.16 15.14
C GLY A 431 -28.42 -1.65 13.99
N PHE A 432 -28.00 -0.40 14.05
CA PHE A 432 -27.10 0.17 13.02
C PHE A 432 -25.71 -0.46 13.07
N ALA A 433 -25.14 -0.61 14.27
CA ALA A 433 -23.86 -1.29 14.45
C ALA A 433 -23.91 -2.75 13.97
N ARG A 434 -25.01 -3.45 14.28
CA ARG A 434 -25.23 -4.81 13.83
C ARG A 434 -25.29 -4.91 12.31
N GLN A 435 -25.95 -3.97 11.64
CA GLN A 435 -26.01 -3.95 10.17
C GLN A 435 -24.63 -3.74 9.56
N LEU A 436 -23.81 -2.81 10.08
CA LEU A 436 -22.43 -2.60 9.61
C LEU A 436 -21.59 -3.87 9.75
N LEU A 437 -21.72 -4.60 10.85
CA LEU A 437 -20.99 -5.85 11.08
C LEU A 437 -21.48 -6.99 10.18
N MET A 438 -22.79 -7.07 9.92
CA MET A 438 -23.35 -8.04 8.96
C MET A 438 -22.84 -7.78 7.55
N ASP A 439 -22.83 -6.52 7.12
CA ASP A 439 -22.31 -6.13 5.80
C ASP A 439 -20.80 -6.43 5.70
N ALA A 440 -20.03 -6.12 6.75
CA ALA A 440 -18.61 -6.44 6.82
C ALA A 440 -18.36 -7.96 6.71
N ARG A 441 -19.13 -8.77 7.46
CA ARG A 441 -19.05 -10.23 7.40
C ARG A 441 -19.34 -10.75 6.00
N ALA A 442 -20.39 -10.24 5.34
CA ALA A 442 -20.75 -10.62 3.98
C ALA A 442 -19.64 -10.25 2.99
N ASP A 443 -19.05 -9.07 3.11
CA ASP A 443 -17.94 -8.63 2.27
C ASP A 443 -16.70 -9.51 2.48
N PHE A 444 -16.27 -9.77 3.72
CA PHE A 444 -15.14 -10.65 4.02
C PHE A 444 -15.35 -12.08 3.49
N ARG A 445 -16.56 -12.61 3.62
CA ARG A 445 -16.92 -13.93 3.04
C ARG A 445 -16.79 -13.93 1.53
N ARG A 446 -17.29 -12.87 0.87
CA ARG A 446 -17.25 -12.73 -0.59
C ARG A 446 -15.82 -12.68 -1.13
N ILE A 447 -14.93 -11.98 -0.44
CA ILE A 447 -13.51 -11.86 -0.84
C ILE A 447 -12.60 -12.93 -0.23
N LYS A 448 -13.17 -13.89 0.50
CA LYS A 448 -12.48 -15.04 1.11
C LYS A 448 -11.36 -14.61 2.09
N VAL A 449 -11.69 -13.71 2.99
CA VAL A 449 -10.83 -13.29 4.10
C VAL A 449 -11.35 -13.86 5.41
N PRO A 450 -10.97 -15.09 5.78
CA PRO A 450 -11.57 -15.83 6.89
C PRO A 450 -11.34 -15.15 8.26
N TYR A 451 -10.20 -14.48 8.46
CA TYR A 451 -9.95 -13.80 9.72
C TYR A 451 -10.88 -12.60 9.94
N GLY A 452 -11.17 -11.82 8.91
CA GLY A 452 -12.11 -10.70 8.99
C GLY A 452 -13.54 -11.18 9.21
N GLU A 453 -13.94 -12.26 8.53
CA GLU A 453 -15.23 -12.92 8.73
C GLU A 453 -15.37 -13.46 10.16
N ALA A 454 -14.31 -14.11 10.69
CA ALA A 454 -14.30 -14.65 12.06
C ALA A 454 -14.48 -13.53 13.11
N TRP A 455 -13.74 -12.45 13.02
CA TRP A 455 -13.89 -11.32 13.94
C TRP A 455 -15.24 -10.63 13.80
N ALA A 456 -15.80 -10.53 12.59
CA ALA A 456 -17.18 -10.04 12.41
C ALA A 456 -18.21 -10.94 13.10
N CYS A 457 -18.03 -12.27 13.04
CA CYS A 457 -18.85 -13.21 13.78
C CYS A 457 -18.74 -13.00 15.30
N VAL A 458 -17.54 -12.82 15.83
CA VAL A 458 -17.30 -12.52 17.26
C VAL A 458 -18.05 -11.25 17.66
N GLU A 459 -17.89 -10.16 16.93
CA GLU A 459 -18.54 -8.88 17.26
C GLU A 459 -20.07 -8.95 17.14
N LEU A 460 -20.60 -9.70 16.19
CA LEU A 460 -22.04 -9.98 16.09
C LEU A 460 -22.55 -10.85 17.25
N ALA A 461 -21.77 -11.86 17.66
CA ALA A 461 -22.11 -12.68 18.82
C ALA A 461 -22.23 -11.82 20.09
N LEU A 462 -21.36 -10.84 20.25
CA LEU A 462 -21.41 -9.88 21.34
C LEU A 462 -22.73 -9.11 21.36
N ILE A 463 -23.21 -8.63 20.24
CA ILE A 463 -24.48 -7.91 20.12
C ILE A 463 -25.66 -8.85 20.38
N ASP A 464 -25.65 -10.04 19.79
CA ASP A 464 -26.75 -10.99 19.92
C ASP A 464 -26.89 -11.51 21.36
N ALA A 465 -25.76 -11.79 22.03
CA ALA A 465 -25.74 -12.11 23.46
C ALA A 465 -26.35 -10.99 24.32
N GLY A 466 -25.92 -9.74 24.09
CA GLY A 466 -26.43 -8.58 24.81
C GLY A 466 -27.92 -8.25 24.56
N ASN A 467 -28.50 -8.83 23.51
CA ASN A 467 -29.93 -8.74 23.19
C ASN A 467 -30.72 -10.00 23.60
N GLY A 468 -30.14 -10.89 24.41
CA GLY A 468 -30.79 -12.10 24.88
C GLY A 468 -30.93 -13.22 23.84
N ARG A 469 -30.21 -13.13 22.71
CA ARG A 469 -30.20 -14.13 21.64
C ARG A 469 -29.01 -15.07 21.79
N ALA A 470 -28.93 -15.75 22.94
CA ALA A 470 -27.80 -16.59 23.30
C ALA A 470 -27.55 -17.74 22.32
N ALA A 471 -28.59 -18.36 21.76
CA ALA A 471 -28.44 -19.44 20.79
C ALA A 471 -27.78 -18.95 19.48
N GLN A 472 -28.23 -17.83 18.94
CA GLN A 472 -27.62 -17.21 17.75
C GLN A 472 -26.18 -16.76 18.01
N ALA A 473 -25.92 -16.22 19.19
CA ALA A 473 -24.58 -15.85 19.59
C ALA A 473 -23.65 -17.07 19.69
N LEU A 474 -24.14 -18.20 20.20
CA LEU A 474 -23.39 -19.44 20.28
C LEU A 474 -23.02 -19.98 18.87
N GLU A 475 -23.96 -19.98 17.94
CA GLU A 475 -23.72 -20.38 16.53
C GLU A 475 -22.63 -19.51 15.89
N LEU A 476 -22.66 -18.20 16.12
CA LEU A 476 -21.64 -17.26 15.63
C LEU A 476 -20.25 -17.52 16.24
N CYS A 477 -20.18 -17.86 17.54
CA CYS A 477 -18.93 -18.25 18.18
C CYS A 477 -18.34 -19.55 17.60
N GLU A 478 -19.19 -20.54 17.32
CA GLU A 478 -18.77 -21.80 16.72
C GLU A 478 -18.28 -21.60 15.27
N GLU A 479 -18.97 -20.78 14.51
CA GLU A 479 -18.53 -20.41 13.16
C GLU A 479 -17.18 -19.66 13.20
N ALA A 480 -17.03 -18.68 14.12
CA ALA A 480 -15.78 -17.98 14.30
C ALA A 480 -14.62 -18.90 14.66
N ALA A 481 -14.84 -19.85 15.58
CA ALA A 481 -13.84 -20.84 15.97
C ALA A 481 -13.37 -21.69 14.77
N GLY A 482 -14.31 -22.14 13.93
CA GLY A 482 -14.00 -22.88 12.70
C GLY A 482 -13.19 -22.05 11.70
N LEU A 483 -13.55 -20.78 11.52
CA LEU A 483 -12.82 -19.87 10.65
C LEU A 483 -11.40 -19.58 11.17
N PHE A 484 -11.22 -19.29 12.45
CA PHE A 484 -9.88 -19.11 13.04
C PHE A 484 -9.01 -20.36 12.88
N ALA A 485 -9.58 -21.55 13.06
CA ALA A 485 -8.87 -22.80 12.86
C ALA A 485 -8.43 -23.00 11.41
N SER A 486 -9.20 -22.51 10.43
CA SER A 486 -8.93 -22.70 9.00
C SER A 486 -7.59 -22.11 8.53
N TYR A 487 -7.08 -21.08 9.22
CA TYR A 487 -5.76 -20.48 8.92
C TYR A 487 -4.80 -20.49 10.12
N GLY A 488 -5.17 -21.22 11.18
CA GLY A 488 -4.27 -21.48 12.32
C GLY A 488 -4.15 -20.35 13.33
N ASP A 489 -5.15 -19.47 13.45
CA ASP A 489 -5.17 -18.40 14.45
C ASP A 489 -5.60 -18.92 15.83
N ALA A 490 -4.60 -19.26 16.65
CA ALA A 490 -4.84 -19.74 18.01
C ALA A 490 -5.39 -18.64 18.94
N ARG A 491 -4.96 -17.38 18.75
CA ARG A 491 -5.41 -16.23 19.56
C ARG A 491 -6.90 -15.92 19.34
N GLY A 492 -7.32 -15.84 18.09
CA GLY A 492 -8.73 -15.65 17.75
C GLY A 492 -9.60 -16.83 18.17
N GLY A 493 -9.10 -18.06 17.98
CA GLY A 493 -9.75 -19.29 18.42
C GLY A 493 -9.99 -19.30 19.94
N ASP A 494 -9.02 -18.86 20.73
CA ASP A 494 -9.16 -18.73 22.19
C ASP A 494 -10.29 -17.79 22.58
N TRP A 495 -10.40 -16.62 21.96
CA TRP A 495 -11.48 -15.68 22.22
C TRP A 495 -12.85 -16.24 21.83
N ALA A 496 -12.93 -16.93 20.69
CA ALA A 496 -14.19 -17.58 20.27
C ALA A 496 -14.63 -18.67 21.28
N ARG A 497 -13.69 -19.50 21.74
CA ARG A 497 -13.94 -20.53 22.78
C ARG A 497 -14.32 -19.89 24.12
N PHE A 498 -13.63 -18.84 24.54
CA PHE A 498 -13.96 -18.11 25.76
C PHE A 498 -15.40 -17.57 25.73
N LEU A 499 -15.80 -16.90 24.65
CA LEU A 499 -17.16 -16.39 24.49
C LEU A 499 -18.19 -17.51 24.46
N ARG A 500 -17.87 -18.65 23.82
CA ARG A 500 -18.71 -19.84 23.89
C ARG A 500 -18.96 -20.29 25.33
N CYS A 501 -17.93 -20.32 26.16
CA CYS A 501 -18.08 -20.66 27.59
C CYS A 501 -19.01 -19.69 28.33
N THR A 502 -19.06 -18.42 27.96
CA THR A 502 -20.00 -17.43 28.58
C THR A 502 -21.45 -17.66 28.16
N LEU A 503 -21.70 -18.33 27.04
CA LEU A 503 -23.04 -18.52 26.46
C LEU A 503 -23.65 -19.90 26.75
N LEU A 504 -22.85 -20.91 26.98
CA LEU A 504 -23.30 -22.29 27.22
C LEU A 504 -24.31 -22.42 28.36
N PRO A 505 -24.20 -21.71 29.49
CA PRO A 505 -25.21 -21.75 30.55
C PRO A 505 -26.61 -21.31 30.11
N TYR A 506 -26.71 -20.49 29.06
CA TYR A 506 -27.98 -19.94 28.55
C TYR A 506 -28.53 -20.62 27.30
N ALA A 507 -27.65 -21.21 26.50
CA ALA A 507 -27.98 -21.72 25.16
C ALA A 507 -27.79 -23.24 25.01
N SER A 508 -27.37 -23.95 26.06
CA SER A 508 -27.16 -25.39 25.99
C SER A 508 -28.46 -26.15 25.80
N PRO A 509 -28.55 -27.09 24.84
CA PRO A 509 -29.72 -27.95 24.65
C PRO A 509 -30.06 -28.82 25.87
N GLY A 510 -29.09 -29.11 26.73
CA GLY A 510 -29.27 -29.87 27.97
C GLY A 510 -29.72 -29.05 29.17
N GLY A 511 -30.00 -27.75 29.00
CA GLY A 511 -30.37 -26.82 30.08
C GLY A 511 -29.18 -26.14 30.77
N SER A 512 -29.50 -25.21 31.67
CA SER A 512 -28.48 -24.33 32.29
C SER A 512 -27.44 -25.09 33.13
N GLU A 513 -27.84 -26.11 33.87
CA GLU A 513 -26.91 -26.88 34.71
C GLU A 513 -25.89 -27.65 33.86
N VAL A 514 -26.35 -28.34 32.77
CA VAL A 514 -25.49 -29.04 31.84
C VAL A 514 -24.57 -28.05 31.10
N GLY A 515 -25.10 -26.92 30.66
CA GLY A 515 -24.35 -25.84 30.03
C GLY A 515 -23.25 -25.29 30.91
N THR A 516 -23.53 -25.10 32.20
CA THR A 516 -22.54 -24.61 33.17
C THR A 516 -21.40 -25.61 33.38
N VAL A 517 -21.71 -26.91 33.51
CA VAL A 517 -20.68 -27.96 33.66
C VAL A 517 -19.79 -28.03 32.43
N VAL A 518 -20.37 -27.99 31.23
CA VAL A 518 -19.59 -27.98 29.96
C VAL A 518 -18.74 -26.72 29.88
N ALA A 519 -19.28 -25.56 30.25
CA ALA A 519 -18.53 -24.29 30.25
C ALA A 519 -17.33 -24.34 31.20
N GLN A 520 -17.51 -24.89 32.40
CA GLN A 520 -16.42 -25.05 33.38
C GLN A 520 -15.33 -25.96 32.86
N GLN A 521 -15.69 -27.08 32.21
CA GLN A 521 -14.72 -28.01 31.64
C GLN A 521 -13.94 -27.36 30.49
N GLU A 522 -14.64 -26.78 29.51
CA GLU A 522 -13.99 -26.12 28.37
C GLU A 522 -13.10 -24.94 28.79
N LEU A 523 -13.55 -24.19 29.80
CA LEU A 523 -12.78 -23.08 30.33
C LEU A 523 -11.49 -23.56 31.05
N ALA A 524 -11.55 -24.67 31.79
CA ALA A 524 -10.38 -25.29 32.39
C ALA A 524 -9.37 -25.74 31.32
N GLU A 525 -9.85 -26.40 30.27
CA GLU A 525 -9.01 -26.79 29.12
C GLU A 525 -8.39 -25.57 28.44
N LEU A 526 -9.14 -24.48 28.28
CA LEU A 526 -8.64 -23.24 27.72
C LEU A 526 -7.54 -22.60 28.58
N ILE A 527 -7.69 -22.62 29.90
CA ILE A 527 -6.69 -22.09 30.84
C ILE A 527 -5.41 -22.93 30.80
N GLU A 528 -5.53 -24.25 30.70
CA GLU A 528 -4.37 -25.16 30.66
C GLU A 528 -3.62 -25.09 29.32
N ALA A 529 -4.31 -24.89 28.21
CA ALA A 529 -3.75 -24.85 26.86
C ALA A 529 -2.97 -23.54 26.61
N ARG A 530 -1.70 -23.50 27.00
CA ARG A 530 -0.82 -22.32 26.78
C ARG A 530 -0.13 -22.38 25.43
N HIS A 531 0.00 -21.21 24.79
CA HIS A 531 0.77 -21.03 23.55
C HIS A 531 1.33 -19.59 23.48
N PRO A 532 2.39 -19.33 22.68
CA PRO A 532 3.06 -18.02 22.65
C PRO A 532 2.18 -16.85 22.22
N ALA A 533 1.13 -17.12 21.43
CA ALA A 533 0.21 -16.07 20.95
C ALA A 533 -0.96 -15.78 21.91
N ARG A 534 -0.98 -16.37 23.12
CA ARG A 534 -2.03 -16.19 24.09
C ARG A 534 -2.16 -14.70 24.49
N ASP A 535 -3.39 -14.18 24.46
CA ASP A 535 -3.69 -12.84 24.95
C ASP A 535 -3.70 -12.79 26.49
N VAL A 536 -2.93 -11.88 27.08
CA VAL A 536 -2.88 -11.68 28.53
C VAL A 536 -4.25 -11.31 29.09
N LYS A 537 -5.01 -10.50 28.36
CA LYS A 537 -6.38 -10.13 28.75
C LYS A 537 -7.30 -11.34 28.77
N LEU A 538 -7.15 -12.28 27.86
CA LEU A 538 -7.92 -13.52 27.86
C LEU A 538 -7.63 -14.36 29.11
N GLU A 539 -6.38 -14.49 29.53
CA GLU A 539 -6.03 -15.24 30.76
C GLU A 539 -6.71 -14.65 31.99
N GLN A 540 -6.67 -13.33 32.12
CA GLN A 540 -7.36 -12.62 33.21
C GLN A 540 -8.89 -12.83 33.12
N SER A 541 -9.47 -12.72 31.93
CA SER A 541 -10.90 -12.91 31.70
C SER A 541 -11.35 -14.34 31.97
N ALA A 542 -10.57 -15.33 31.54
CA ALA A 542 -10.86 -16.73 31.78
C ALA A 542 -10.83 -17.11 33.27
N SER A 543 -9.84 -16.60 34.01
CA SER A 543 -9.75 -16.78 35.45
C SER A 543 -10.92 -16.13 36.19
N ALA A 544 -11.33 -14.93 35.78
CA ALA A 544 -12.49 -14.24 36.37
C ALA A 544 -13.81 -14.98 36.09
N LEU A 545 -13.97 -15.50 34.86
CA LEU A 545 -15.16 -16.28 34.49
C LEU A 545 -15.22 -17.61 35.27
N ALA A 546 -14.08 -18.31 35.45
CA ALA A 546 -14.06 -19.54 36.23
C ALA A 546 -14.58 -19.33 37.66
N VAL A 547 -14.13 -18.27 38.34
CA VAL A 547 -14.61 -17.89 39.69
C VAL A 547 -16.09 -17.56 39.65
N ALA A 548 -16.59 -16.86 38.64
CA ALA A 548 -17.99 -16.51 38.51
C ALA A 548 -18.88 -17.75 38.33
N LEU A 549 -18.48 -18.70 37.50
CA LEU A 549 -19.21 -19.95 37.29
C LEU A 549 -19.24 -20.84 38.53
N GLU A 550 -18.15 -20.91 39.31
CA GLU A 550 -18.10 -21.66 40.58
C GLU A 550 -19.01 -21.07 41.64
N ARG A 551 -19.15 -19.75 41.71
CA ARG A 551 -20.01 -19.05 42.67
C ARG A 551 -21.47 -19.03 42.28
N GLY A 552 -21.82 -19.50 41.10
CA GLY A 552 -23.18 -19.46 40.57
C GLY A 552 -23.71 -18.03 40.40
N VAL A 553 -22.81 -17.10 40.04
CA VAL A 553 -23.22 -15.72 39.73
C VAL A 553 -24.14 -15.78 38.52
N ASP A 554 -25.36 -15.34 38.72
CA ASP A 554 -26.33 -15.23 37.67
C ASP A 554 -25.86 -14.17 36.68
N LEU A 555 -25.48 -14.61 35.47
CA LEU A 555 -25.14 -13.74 34.35
C LEU A 555 -26.41 -13.27 33.64
N GLU A 556 -27.53 -13.13 34.41
CA GLU A 556 -28.80 -12.59 33.91
C GLU A 556 -28.60 -11.34 33.08
N ASP A 557 -29.40 -11.18 32.06
CA ASP A 557 -29.31 -10.20 30.99
C ASP A 557 -28.24 -10.46 29.92
N GLY A 558 -27.84 -11.74 29.75
CA GLY A 558 -27.09 -12.17 28.58
C GLY A 558 -25.69 -11.58 28.45
N TRP A 559 -25.32 -10.56 29.34
CA TRP A 559 -24.00 -9.98 29.12
C TRP A 559 -23.39 -9.17 30.21
N GLN A 560 -23.40 -9.72 31.40
CA GLN A 560 -22.52 -9.24 32.46
C GLN A 560 -21.03 -9.38 32.08
N ALA A 561 -20.67 -10.36 31.23
CA ALA A 561 -19.33 -10.48 30.72
C ALA A 561 -18.83 -9.17 30.06
N TRP A 562 -19.67 -8.51 29.26
CA TRP A 562 -19.32 -7.20 28.69
C TRP A 562 -19.19 -6.12 29.80
N ARG A 563 -20.10 -6.04 30.74
CA ARG A 563 -20.04 -5.09 31.87
C ARG A 563 -18.83 -5.31 32.76
N LEU A 564 -18.40 -6.55 32.93
CA LEU A 564 -17.20 -6.93 33.65
C LEU A 564 -15.91 -6.75 32.86
N GLY A 565 -16.00 -6.31 31.59
CA GLY A 565 -14.86 -6.17 30.71
C GLY A 565 -14.24 -7.50 30.27
N LEU A 566 -15.01 -8.59 30.33
CA LEU A 566 -14.58 -9.94 29.90
C LEU A 566 -14.80 -10.14 28.39
N THR A 567 -14.38 -9.17 27.60
CA THR A 567 -14.52 -9.19 26.14
C THR A 567 -13.15 -8.97 25.48
N PRO A 568 -13.00 -9.34 24.21
CA PRO A 568 -11.76 -9.06 23.48
C PRO A 568 -11.35 -7.59 23.59
N THR A 569 -10.06 -7.35 23.74
CA THR A 569 -9.52 -5.98 23.69
C THR A 569 -9.80 -5.36 22.33
N ARG A 570 -9.80 -4.03 22.26
CA ARG A 570 -9.97 -3.28 21.00
C ARG A 570 -8.93 -3.68 19.95
N SER A 571 -7.71 -4.01 20.38
CA SER A 571 -6.61 -4.43 19.53
C SER A 571 -6.57 -5.94 19.22
N ALA A 572 -7.45 -6.76 19.81
CA ALA A 572 -7.38 -8.22 19.67
C ALA A 572 -7.44 -8.70 18.21
N GLY A 573 -8.25 -8.03 17.37
CA GLY A 573 -8.38 -8.34 15.95
C GLY A 573 -7.25 -7.82 15.05
N HIS A 574 -6.28 -7.08 15.59
CA HIS A 574 -5.15 -6.56 14.81
C HIS A 574 -3.98 -7.52 14.73
N ILE A 575 -3.88 -8.43 15.69
CA ILE A 575 -2.80 -9.41 15.80
C ILE A 575 -3.38 -10.80 15.52
N MET A 576 -2.85 -11.47 14.51
CA MET A 576 -3.15 -12.87 14.24
C MET A 576 -2.24 -13.75 15.10
N GLY A 577 -2.85 -14.63 15.86
CA GLY A 577 -2.12 -15.59 16.69
C GLY A 577 -1.65 -16.82 15.94
N VAL A 578 -1.14 -16.65 14.71
CA VAL A 578 -0.60 -17.75 13.90
C VAL A 578 0.81 -18.07 14.41
N PRO A 579 1.06 -19.28 14.97
CA PRO A 579 2.41 -19.66 15.38
C PRO A 579 3.31 -19.73 14.13
N LEU A 580 4.23 -18.81 14.02
CA LEU A 580 5.31 -18.87 13.06
C LEU A 580 6.41 -19.69 13.74
N GLU A 581 6.57 -20.95 13.33
CA GLU A 581 7.83 -21.64 13.61
C GLU A 581 8.93 -20.79 13.03
N ALA A 582 9.99 -20.55 13.82
CA ALA A 582 11.05 -19.63 13.47
C ALA A 582 11.53 -19.90 12.04
N VAL A 583 11.10 -19.09 11.10
CA VAL A 583 11.76 -18.94 9.82
C VAL A 583 13.03 -18.18 10.15
N GLN A 584 14.13 -18.92 10.38
CA GLN A 584 15.44 -18.31 10.49
C GLN A 584 15.74 -17.59 9.16
N PRO A 585 16.26 -16.35 9.23
CA PRO A 585 16.55 -15.54 8.06
C PRO A 585 17.56 -16.16 7.12
#